data_7ddcef216d2c8ca609c2d646757ba681
#
_entry.id   7ddcef216d2c8ca609c2d646757ba681
#
_cell.length_a   1.000
_cell.length_b   1.000
_cell.length_c   1.000
_cell.angle_alpha   90.00
_cell.angle_beta   90.00
_cell.angle_gamma   90.00
#
_symmetry.space_group_name_H-M   'P 1'
#
loop_
_entity.id
_entity.type
_entity.pdbx_description
1 polymer ?
#
loop_
_entity_poly.entity_id
_entity_poly.type
_entity_poly.pdbx_seq_one_letter_code
_entity_poly.pdbx_strand_id
1 'polypeptide(L)'
;SSREKAAELVDIDRTRLARIELDTIVPYPEEVKAMAKAYNTPELCNSFCARECPLGRSSVSEVDIVDFDRLALKGLGSLKDIDTLRASLIAISEDGIISEDERPAFQDILDSLEKISTNAKALKLWAIKNIHIKEEDV
;
A
#
# COMPACT_ATOMS: atom_id res chain seq x y z
N SER A 1 32.34 2.96 3.21
CA SER A 1 31.42 3.50 2.21
C SER A 1 29.98 3.49 2.74
N SER A 2 29.12 4.23 2.09
CA SER A 2 27.70 4.27 2.46
C SER A 2 27.02 2.90 2.33
N ARG A 3 27.46 2.10 1.33
CA ARG A 3 26.93 0.74 1.13
C ARG A 3 27.38 -0.21 2.24
N GLU A 4 28.59 -0.06 2.74
CA GLU A 4 29.09 -0.84 3.89
C GLU A 4 28.28 -0.57 5.14
N LYS A 5 28.00 0.71 5.42
CA LYS A 5 27.15 1.11 6.53
C LYS A 5 25.73 0.59 6.38
N ALA A 6 25.17 0.66 5.18
CA ALA A 6 23.86 0.14 4.88
C ALA A 6 23.82 -1.39 5.09
N ALA A 7 24.83 -2.12 4.61
CA ALA A 7 24.92 -3.57 4.78
C ALA A 7 24.93 -3.97 6.27
N GLU A 8 25.66 -3.23 7.11
CA GLU A 8 25.68 -3.46 8.56
C GLU A 8 24.29 -3.24 9.18
N LEU A 9 23.61 -2.15 8.78
CA LEU A 9 22.28 -1.79 9.32
C LEU A 9 21.20 -2.80 8.97
N VAL A 10 21.30 -3.39 7.78
CA VAL A 10 20.27 -4.34 7.30
C VAL A 10 20.66 -5.80 7.50
N ASP A 11 21.88 -6.05 7.99
CA ASP A 11 22.43 -7.41 8.16
C ASP A 11 22.40 -8.22 6.85
N ILE A 12 22.76 -7.58 5.76
CA ILE A 12 22.86 -8.19 4.44
C ILE A 12 24.31 -8.05 3.95
N ASP A 13 24.87 -9.13 3.41
CA ASP A 13 26.19 -9.12 2.81
C ASP A 13 26.31 -8.00 1.76
N ARG A 14 27.42 -7.29 1.78
CA ARG A 14 27.68 -6.12 0.89
C ARG A 14 27.50 -6.48 -0.59
N THR A 15 28.03 -7.64 -1.01
CA THR A 15 27.94 -8.07 -2.43
C THR A 15 26.47 -8.35 -2.81
N ARG A 16 25.73 -9.01 -1.90
CA ARG A 16 24.31 -9.27 -2.11
C ARG A 16 23.50 -7.98 -2.14
N LEU A 17 23.78 -7.05 -1.22
CA LEU A 17 23.11 -5.75 -1.18
C LEU A 17 23.34 -4.98 -2.48
N ALA A 18 24.58 -5.01 -3.01
CA ALA A 18 24.89 -4.39 -4.30
C ALA A 18 24.07 -4.96 -5.44
N ARG A 19 23.87 -6.28 -5.47
CA ARG A 19 23.05 -6.94 -6.49
C ARG A 19 21.57 -6.57 -6.39
N ILE A 20 21.07 -6.43 -5.15
CA ILE A 20 19.70 -5.98 -4.90
C ILE A 20 19.52 -4.55 -5.41
N GLU A 21 20.43 -3.65 -5.05
CA GLU A 21 20.38 -2.23 -5.45
C GLU A 21 20.50 -2.05 -6.97
N LEU A 22 21.23 -2.93 -7.64
CA LEU A 22 21.38 -2.92 -9.10
C LEU A 22 20.29 -3.68 -9.83
N ASP A 23 19.30 -4.18 -9.09
CA ASP A 23 18.15 -4.92 -9.62
C ASP A 23 18.53 -6.18 -10.40
N THR A 24 19.64 -6.83 -10.01
CA THR A 24 20.10 -8.08 -10.62
C THR A 24 19.56 -9.32 -9.92
N ILE A 25 19.10 -9.18 -8.69
CA ILE A 25 18.42 -10.24 -7.93
C ILE A 25 17.23 -9.65 -7.17
N VAL A 26 16.24 -10.49 -6.92
CA VAL A 26 15.07 -10.13 -6.10
C VAL A 26 15.41 -10.42 -4.64
N PRO A 27 15.23 -9.45 -3.73
CA PRO A 27 15.49 -9.67 -2.30
C PRO A 27 14.44 -10.59 -1.68
N TYR A 28 14.76 -11.18 -0.55
CA TYR A 28 13.77 -11.87 0.27
C TYR A 28 12.89 -10.84 1.01
N PRO A 29 11.65 -11.20 1.36
CA PRO A 29 10.76 -10.28 2.09
C PRO A 29 11.37 -9.72 3.37
N GLU A 30 12.10 -10.52 4.12
CA GLU A 30 12.77 -10.10 5.36
C GLU A 30 13.86 -9.06 5.09
N GLU A 31 14.55 -9.17 3.96
CA GLU A 31 15.56 -8.19 3.53
C GLU A 31 14.90 -6.87 3.15
N VAL A 32 13.77 -6.91 2.45
CA VAL A 32 13.00 -5.71 2.10
C VAL A 32 12.52 -4.99 3.35
N LYS A 33 12.02 -5.73 4.32
CA LYS A 33 11.57 -5.19 5.61
C LYS A 33 12.73 -4.49 6.36
N ALA A 34 13.89 -5.13 6.39
CA ALA A 34 15.08 -4.56 7.02
C ALA A 34 15.55 -3.27 6.32
N MET A 35 15.57 -3.27 4.99
CA MET A 35 15.93 -2.08 4.19
C MET A 35 14.94 -0.96 4.39
N ALA A 36 13.64 -1.25 4.38
CA ALA A 36 12.60 -0.25 4.58
C ALA A 36 12.77 0.46 5.93
N LYS A 37 13.10 -0.28 6.96
CA LYS A 37 13.35 0.26 8.29
C LYS A 37 14.65 1.08 8.33
N ALA A 38 15.75 0.53 7.81
CA ALA A 38 17.06 1.17 7.84
C ALA A 38 17.09 2.48 7.04
N TYR A 39 16.38 2.53 5.91
CA TYR A 39 16.33 3.69 5.03
C TYR A 39 15.16 4.63 5.32
N ASN A 40 14.36 4.32 6.34
CA ASN A 40 13.11 5.04 6.61
C ASN A 40 12.23 5.18 5.35
N THR A 41 12.03 4.06 4.67
CA THR A 41 11.29 3.99 3.42
C THR A 41 10.25 2.86 3.49
N PRO A 42 9.18 3.03 4.29
CA PRO A 42 8.15 1.98 4.46
C PRO A 42 7.44 1.60 3.16
N GLU A 43 7.42 2.49 2.17
CA GLU A 43 6.84 2.24 0.85
C GLU A 43 7.56 1.13 0.08
N LEU A 44 8.80 0.76 0.44
CA LEU A 44 9.50 -0.37 -0.17
C LEU A 44 8.75 -1.68 0.04
N CYS A 45 8.15 -1.87 1.20
CA CYS A 45 7.38 -3.08 1.49
C CYS A 45 6.12 -3.15 0.62
N ASN A 46 5.45 -2.02 0.43
CA ASN A 46 4.29 -1.94 -0.45
C ASN A 46 4.68 -2.22 -1.91
N SER A 47 5.73 -1.58 -2.41
CA SER A 47 6.22 -1.81 -3.78
C SER A 47 6.62 -3.26 -4.01
N PHE A 48 7.32 -3.87 -3.06
CA PHE A 48 7.71 -5.28 -3.16
C PHE A 48 6.48 -6.19 -3.24
N CYS A 49 5.52 -6.01 -2.35
CA CYS A 49 4.30 -6.81 -2.34
C CYS A 49 3.50 -6.64 -3.64
N ALA A 50 3.40 -5.42 -4.14
CA ALA A 50 2.62 -5.12 -5.34
C ALA A 50 3.28 -5.60 -6.63
N ARG A 51 4.61 -5.59 -6.70
CA ARG A 51 5.35 -5.87 -7.95
C ARG A 51 6.03 -7.23 -7.98
N GLU A 52 6.64 -7.66 -6.88
CA GLU A 52 7.52 -8.84 -6.85
C GLU A 52 6.86 -10.07 -6.27
N CYS A 53 5.97 -9.91 -5.29
CA CYS A 53 5.29 -11.04 -4.67
C CYS A 53 4.17 -11.58 -5.57
N PRO A 54 4.19 -12.86 -5.97
CA PRO A 54 3.13 -13.42 -6.82
C PRO A 54 1.72 -13.27 -6.23
N LEU A 55 1.57 -13.36 -4.93
CA LEU A 55 0.29 -13.15 -4.24
C LEU A 55 -0.10 -11.67 -4.22
N GLY A 56 0.88 -10.81 -3.96
CA GLY A 56 0.66 -9.37 -3.87
C GLY A 56 0.32 -8.73 -5.21
N ARG A 57 0.86 -9.22 -6.32
CA ARG A 57 0.55 -8.70 -7.66
C ARG A 57 -0.93 -8.68 -7.97
N SER A 58 -1.68 -9.64 -7.46
CA SER A 58 -3.12 -9.76 -7.71
C SER A 58 -3.98 -9.11 -6.64
N SER A 59 -3.43 -8.77 -5.47
CA SER A 59 -4.22 -8.34 -4.31
C SER A 59 -3.74 -7.06 -3.64
N VAL A 60 -2.54 -6.58 -3.96
CA VAL A 60 -1.95 -5.39 -3.32
C VAL A 60 -1.81 -4.27 -4.34
N SER A 61 -2.47 -3.14 -4.08
CA SER A 61 -2.30 -1.93 -4.88
C SER A 61 -1.03 -1.20 -4.45
N GLU A 62 -0.21 -0.80 -5.43
CA GLU A 62 0.93 0.06 -5.17
C GLU A 62 0.44 1.48 -4.88
N VAL A 63 0.96 2.10 -3.82
CA VAL A 63 0.59 3.45 -3.42
C VAL A 63 1.78 4.38 -3.47
N ASP A 64 1.53 5.65 -3.81
CA ASP A 64 2.53 6.70 -3.80
C ASP A 64 2.41 7.53 -2.53
N ILE A 65 3.54 7.77 -1.87
CA ILE A 65 3.60 8.71 -0.75
C ILE A 65 3.96 10.08 -1.33
N VAL A 66 2.98 10.97 -1.29
CA VAL A 66 3.15 12.39 -1.68
C VAL A 66 3.01 13.27 -0.45
N ASP A 67 3.01 14.59 -0.62
CA ASP A 67 2.84 15.52 0.50
C ASP A 67 1.51 15.31 1.22
N PHE A 68 1.51 15.56 2.53
CA PHE A 68 0.34 15.32 3.38
C PHE A 68 -0.93 16.00 2.87
N ASP A 69 -0.83 17.25 2.46
CA ASP A 69 -1.97 18.02 1.93
C ASP A 69 -2.56 17.38 0.66
N ARG A 70 -1.73 16.83 -0.22
CA ARG A 70 -2.20 16.09 -1.40
C ARG A 70 -2.87 14.77 -1.02
N LEU A 71 -2.32 14.05 -0.02
CA LEU A 71 -2.93 12.83 0.51
C LEU A 71 -4.28 13.13 1.15
N ALA A 72 -4.38 14.22 1.91
CA ALA A 72 -5.62 14.66 2.53
C ALA A 72 -6.69 14.99 1.49
N LEU A 73 -6.33 15.71 0.41
CA LEU A 73 -7.25 16.03 -0.67
C LEU A 73 -7.74 14.77 -1.40
N LYS A 74 -6.85 13.82 -1.67
CA LYS A 74 -7.22 12.53 -2.26
C LYS A 74 -8.16 11.74 -1.36
N GLY A 75 -7.87 11.71 -0.05
CA GLY A 75 -8.71 11.06 0.95
C GLY A 75 -10.11 11.66 0.99
N LEU A 76 -10.21 12.98 1.06
CA LEU A 76 -11.49 13.69 1.04
C LEU A 76 -12.25 13.43 -0.27
N GLY A 77 -11.53 13.43 -1.40
CA GLY A 77 -12.11 13.12 -2.71
C GLY A 77 -12.69 11.71 -2.79
N SER A 78 -12.01 10.72 -2.18
CA SER A 78 -12.50 9.34 -2.16
C SER A 78 -13.73 9.16 -1.26
N LEU A 79 -13.94 10.06 -0.28
CA LEU A 79 -15.08 10.02 0.63
C LEU A 79 -16.26 10.89 0.16
N LYS A 80 -16.10 11.62 -0.94
CA LYS A 80 -17.07 12.58 -1.45
C LYS A 80 -18.48 12.00 -1.60
N ASP A 81 -18.59 10.78 -2.12
CA ASP A 81 -19.86 10.13 -2.42
C ASP A 81 -20.20 9.01 -1.44
N ILE A 82 -19.69 9.10 -0.20
CA ILE A 82 -19.86 8.01 0.79
C ILE A 82 -21.33 7.74 1.11
N ASP A 83 -22.18 8.75 1.14
CA ASP A 83 -23.60 8.56 1.41
C ASP A 83 -24.29 7.83 0.27
N THR A 84 -23.94 8.13 -0.97
CA THR A 84 -24.42 7.42 -2.16
C THR A 84 -23.94 5.97 -2.16
N LEU A 85 -22.68 5.76 -1.82
CA LEU A 85 -22.08 4.41 -1.70
C LEU A 85 -22.82 3.60 -0.65
N ARG A 86 -23.07 4.19 0.51
CA ARG A 86 -23.82 3.55 1.59
C ARG A 86 -25.23 3.16 1.17
N ALA A 87 -25.96 4.09 0.53
CA ALA A 87 -27.31 3.83 0.06
C ALA A 87 -27.36 2.70 -0.98
N SER A 88 -26.42 2.71 -1.92
CA SER A 88 -26.30 1.68 -2.96
C SER A 88 -26.00 0.30 -2.34
N LEU A 89 -25.10 0.25 -1.36
CA LEU A 89 -24.75 -1.01 -0.70
C LEU A 89 -25.93 -1.57 0.10
N ILE A 90 -26.67 -0.72 0.79
CA ILE A 90 -27.89 -1.13 1.53
C ILE A 90 -28.93 -1.71 0.56
N ALA A 91 -29.18 -1.01 -0.55
CA ALA A 91 -30.17 -1.46 -1.55
C ALA A 91 -29.83 -2.83 -2.14
N ILE A 92 -28.56 -3.05 -2.49
CA ILE A 92 -28.09 -4.32 -3.05
C ILE A 92 -28.11 -5.43 -2.01
N SER A 93 -27.84 -5.12 -0.75
CA SER A 93 -27.72 -6.14 0.31
C SER A 93 -29.06 -6.61 0.90
N GLU A 94 -30.19 -5.99 0.52
CA GLU A 94 -31.50 -6.30 1.10
C GLU A 94 -31.86 -7.79 1.04
N ASP A 95 -31.63 -8.44 -0.09
CA ASP A 95 -31.97 -9.87 -0.27
C ASP A 95 -30.74 -10.79 -0.09
N GLY A 96 -29.56 -10.24 0.13
CA GLY A 96 -28.32 -11.00 0.29
C GLY A 96 -27.81 -11.65 -0.99
N ILE A 97 -28.38 -11.30 -2.14
CA ILE A 97 -28.03 -11.86 -3.45
C ILE A 97 -27.73 -10.69 -4.39
N ILE A 98 -26.66 -10.81 -5.15
CA ILE A 98 -26.31 -9.84 -6.18
C ILE A 98 -26.75 -10.41 -7.52
N SER A 99 -27.82 -9.85 -8.09
CA SER A 99 -28.31 -10.23 -9.41
C SER A 99 -27.38 -9.75 -10.52
N GLU A 100 -27.55 -10.26 -11.72
CA GLU A 100 -26.77 -9.82 -12.88
C GLU A 100 -26.99 -8.34 -13.18
N ASP A 101 -28.21 -7.85 -13.01
CA ASP A 101 -28.54 -6.44 -13.21
C ASP A 101 -27.86 -5.52 -12.20
N GLU A 102 -27.56 -6.03 -11.02
CA GLU A 102 -26.90 -5.29 -9.94
C GLU A 102 -25.36 -5.32 -10.02
N ARG A 103 -24.79 -6.21 -10.83
CA ARG A 103 -23.35 -6.37 -10.94
C ARG A 103 -22.60 -5.09 -11.30
N PRO A 104 -23.04 -4.28 -12.30
CA PRO A 104 -22.33 -3.03 -12.62
C PRO A 104 -22.31 -2.04 -11.45
N ALA A 105 -23.44 -1.89 -10.73
CA ALA A 105 -23.52 -1.02 -9.55
C ALA A 105 -22.64 -1.55 -8.43
N PHE A 106 -22.59 -2.87 -8.24
CA PHE A 106 -21.72 -3.48 -7.25
C PHE A 106 -20.24 -3.30 -7.58
N GLN A 107 -19.88 -3.39 -8.86
CA GLN A 107 -18.51 -3.12 -9.29
C GLN A 107 -18.10 -1.67 -9.00
N ASP A 108 -18.99 -0.70 -9.21
CA ASP A 108 -18.74 0.70 -8.85
C ASP A 108 -18.52 0.87 -7.34
N ILE A 109 -19.26 0.13 -6.52
CA ILE A 109 -19.07 0.11 -5.07
C ILE A 109 -17.67 -0.40 -4.72
N LEU A 110 -17.26 -1.52 -5.32
CA LEU A 110 -15.93 -2.10 -5.11
C LEU A 110 -14.82 -1.13 -5.52
N ASP A 111 -14.97 -0.46 -6.66
CA ASP A 111 -13.99 0.51 -7.15
C ASP A 111 -13.87 1.70 -6.19
N SER A 112 -14.99 2.17 -5.66
CA SER A 112 -15.00 3.26 -4.66
C SER A 112 -14.33 2.85 -3.36
N LEU A 113 -14.61 1.64 -2.88
CA LEU A 113 -13.98 1.09 -1.68
C LEU A 113 -12.46 0.90 -1.88
N GLU A 114 -12.04 0.48 -3.07
CA GLU A 114 -10.61 0.34 -3.38
C GLU A 114 -9.89 1.69 -3.33
N LYS A 115 -10.50 2.76 -3.83
CA LYS A 115 -9.93 4.11 -3.73
C LYS A 115 -9.77 4.55 -2.27
N ILE A 116 -10.78 4.31 -1.44
CA ILE A 116 -10.74 4.62 -0.01
C ILE A 116 -9.60 3.83 0.65
N SER A 117 -9.51 2.55 0.38
CA SER A 117 -8.48 1.66 0.91
C SER A 117 -7.06 2.12 0.52
N THR A 118 -6.85 2.42 -0.75
CA THR A 118 -5.57 2.88 -1.28
C THR A 118 -5.14 4.20 -0.65
N ASN A 119 -6.06 5.15 -0.52
CA ASN A 119 -5.78 6.44 0.12
C ASN A 119 -5.49 6.29 1.61
N ALA A 120 -6.22 5.42 2.30
CA ALA A 120 -5.96 5.12 3.72
C ALA A 120 -4.56 4.52 3.92
N LYS A 121 -4.16 3.60 3.05
CA LYS A 121 -2.83 2.99 3.09
C LYS A 121 -1.73 4.02 2.85
N ALA A 122 -1.91 4.93 1.89
CA ALA A 122 -0.95 6.00 1.62
C ALA A 122 -0.77 6.92 2.83
N LEU A 123 -1.86 7.30 3.50
CA LEU A 123 -1.81 8.10 4.73
C LEU A 123 -1.09 7.36 5.86
N LYS A 124 -1.36 6.07 6.02
CA LYS A 124 -0.68 5.23 7.01
C LYS A 124 0.83 5.20 6.78
N LEU A 125 1.26 4.95 5.55
CA LEU A 125 2.68 4.92 5.20
C LEU A 125 3.34 6.29 5.39
N TRP A 126 2.64 7.37 5.04
CA TRP A 126 3.12 8.72 5.29
C TRP A 126 3.35 8.96 6.80
N ALA A 127 2.41 8.53 7.63
CA ALA A 127 2.50 8.68 9.09
C ALA A 127 3.67 7.88 9.68
N ILE A 128 3.87 6.65 9.23
CA ILE A 128 5.00 5.81 9.66
C ILE A 128 6.32 6.51 9.33
N LYS A 129 6.43 7.04 8.12
CA LYS A 129 7.65 7.68 7.62
C LYS A 129 7.95 9.03 8.29
N ASN A 130 6.94 9.87 8.48
CA ASN A 130 7.12 11.27 8.84
C ASN A 130 6.87 11.61 10.30
N ILE A 131 5.95 10.93 10.96
CA ILE A 131 5.64 11.17 12.38
C ILE A 131 5.93 9.95 13.26
N HIS A 132 6.60 8.95 12.69
CA HIS A 132 7.10 7.76 13.38
C HIS A 132 6.01 6.98 14.15
N ILE A 133 4.80 6.95 13.63
CA ILE A 133 3.76 6.05 14.13
C ILE A 133 4.24 4.62 13.86
N LYS A 134 4.15 3.75 14.86
CA LYS A 134 4.54 2.36 14.71
C LYS A 134 3.54 1.64 13.81
N GLU A 135 4.03 0.78 12.95
CA GLU A 135 3.19 0.00 12.04
C GLU A 135 2.13 -0.83 12.79
N GLU A 136 2.47 -1.31 13.98
CA GLU A 136 1.60 -2.10 14.85
C GLU A 136 0.44 -1.30 15.45
N ASP A 137 0.58 0.02 15.53
CA ASP A 137 -0.40 0.92 16.16
C ASP A 137 -1.46 1.42 15.16
N VAL A 138 -1.36 0.98 13.91
CA VAL A 138 -2.21 1.48 12.82
C VAL A 138 -2.98 0.31 12.10
#